data_99936322b22d7c9fba3f45f3eef66da3
#
_entry.id   99936322b22d7c9fba3f45f3eef66da3
#
_cell.length_a   1.000
_cell.length_b   1.000
_cell.length_c   1.000
_cell.angle_alpha   90.00
_cell.angle_beta   90.00
_cell.angle_gamma   90.00
#
_symmetry.space_group_name_H-M   'P 1'
#
loop_
_entity.id
_entity.type
_entity.pdbx_description
1 polymer ?
#
loop_
_entity_poly.entity_id
_entity_poly.type
_entity_poly.pdbx_seq_one_letter_code
_entity_poly.pdbx_strand_id
1 'polypeptide(L)'
;MAKCKRNRNKTKRNFTVKTPTANQNYKDTVFRMLFSDRKNLLSLYNAVNQSDYNNPDDLEIVTLENAIYMGMKNDLAFIMDTNLYLYEHQSTYNPNMPLRDLFYICSEYQKLVDKKSLYSSTLQKIPAPNFIEFYNGSMVAPDCTELRLSSAFEHLSGEPKLELIVTVLNVNVGHNAELMQHCNTLNEYAQYVARVRHYAADMSLDQAVER
;
A
#
# COMPACT_ATOMS: atom_id res chain seq x y z
N MET A 1 -71.95 5.48 -26.82
CA MET A 1 -70.79 4.58 -26.68
C MET A 1 -69.57 5.28 -27.24
N ALA A 2 -68.70 5.83 -26.39
CA ALA A 2 -67.49 6.53 -26.79
C ALA A 2 -66.25 5.63 -26.49
N LYS A 3 -65.50 5.25 -27.50
CA LYS A 3 -64.27 4.45 -27.40
C LYS A 3 -63.09 5.31 -27.05
N CYS A 4 -62.55 5.13 -25.84
CA CYS A 4 -61.32 5.77 -25.34
C CYS A 4 -60.13 5.10 -26.00
N LYS A 5 -59.35 5.82 -26.83
CA LYS A 5 -58.07 5.33 -27.37
C LYS A 5 -56.96 5.60 -26.39
N ARG A 6 -56.37 4.57 -25.76
CA ARG A 6 -55.15 4.68 -24.95
C ARG A 6 -53.93 4.84 -25.87
N ASN A 7 -53.34 6.03 -25.82
CA ASN A 7 -52.06 6.33 -26.45
C ASN A 7 -50.91 5.80 -25.53
N ARG A 8 -50.19 4.71 -25.96
CA ARG A 8 -49.02 4.18 -25.27
C ARG A 8 -47.78 4.88 -25.84
N ASN A 9 -47.37 5.99 -25.25
CA ASN A 9 -46.04 6.54 -25.48
C ASN A 9 -45.01 5.65 -24.80
N LYS A 10 -44.28 4.85 -25.58
CA LYS A 10 -43.08 4.11 -25.13
C LYS A 10 -41.92 5.12 -25.14
N THR A 11 -41.58 5.66 -23.97
CA THR A 11 -40.34 6.41 -23.76
C THR A 11 -39.17 5.43 -23.81
N LYS A 12 -38.40 5.46 -24.89
CA LYS A 12 -37.10 4.75 -24.96
C LYS A 12 -36.16 5.41 -23.96
N ARG A 13 -35.85 4.70 -22.87
CA ARG A 13 -34.77 5.08 -21.97
C ARG A 13 -33.45 4.76 -22.67
N ASN A 14 -32.76 5.78 -23.16
CA ASN A 14 -31.37 5.66 -23.60
C ASN A 14 -30.51 5.44 -22.35
N PHE A 15 -30.07 4.20 -22.13
CA PHE A 15 -28.99 3.91 -21.19
C PHE A 15 -27.68 4.36 -21.84
N THR A 16 -27.22 5.56 -21.53
CA THR A 16 -25.83 5.94 -21.77
C THR A 16 -24.99 5.19 -20.76
N VAL A 17 -24.30 4.14 -21.20
CA VAL A 17 -23.24 3.50 -20.45
C VAL A 17 -22.15 4.56 -20.27
N LYS A 18 -22.00 5.12 -19.08
CA LYS A 18 -20.86 5.98 -18.76
C LYS A 18 -19.63 5.08 -18.81
N THR A 19 -18.69 5.36 -19.69
CA THR A 19 -17.35 4.77 -19.65
C THR A 19 -16.74 5.06 -18.28
N PRO A 20 -16.16 4.04 -17.60
CA PRO A 20 -15.48 4.26 -16.34
C PRO A 20 -14.37 5.29 -16.52
N THR A 21 -14.31 6.30 -15.66
CA THR A 21 -13.20 7.27 -15.65
C THR A 21 -12.05 6.65 -14.88
N ALA A 22 -10.82 6.74 -15.42
CA ALA A 22 -9.64 6.19 -14.74
C ALA A 22 -9.44 6.87 -13.38
N ASN A 23 -9.18 6.06 -12.35
CA ASN A 23 -8.90 6.57 -11.01
C ASN A 23 -7.56 7.31 -11.01
N GLN A 24 -7.52 8.56 -10.57
CA GLN A 24 -6.28 9.33 -10.43
C GLN A 24 -5.25 8.64 -9.52
N ASN A 25 -5.74 7.85 -8.55
CA ASN A 25 -4.92 7.04 -7.65
C ASN A 25 -4.76 5.59 -8.17
N TYR A 26 -4.76 5.39 -9.49
CA TYR A 26 -4.69 4.05 -10.10
C TYR A 26 -3.49 3.24 -9.62
N LYS A 27 -2.35 3.86 -9.35
CA LYS A 27 -1.13 3.20 -8.90
C LYS A 27 -1.32 2.50 -7.57
N ASP A 28 -1.81 3.23 -6.56
CA ASP A 28 -2.07 2.67 -5.23
C ASP A 28 -3.15 1.58 -5.30
N THR A 29 -4.19 1.82 -6.10
CA THR A 29 -5.29 0.86 -6.30
C THR A 29 -4.79 -0.43 -6.94
N VAL A 30 -3.97 -0.35 -8.00
CA VAL A 30 -3.42 -1.52 -8.69
C VAL A 30 -2.43 -2.25 -7.80
N PHE A 31 -1.52 -1.55 -7.12
CA PHE A 31 -0.59 -2.16 -6.17
C PHE A 31 -1.32 -2.97 -5.10
N ARG A 32 -2.29 -2.36 -4.43
CA ARG A 32 -3.11 -3.04 -3.41
C ARG A 32 -3.87 -4.24 -3.97
N MET A 33 -4.47 -4.10 -5.15
CA MET A 33 -5.19 -5.20 -5.80
C MET A 33 -4.27 -6.39 -6.08
N LEU A 34 -3.07 -6.16 -6.62
CA LEU A 34 -2.11 -7.19 -6.94
C LEU A 34 -1.60 -7.92 -5.69
N PHE A 35 -1.25 -7.16 -4.65
CA PHE A 35 -0.64 -7.71 -3.44
C PHE A 35 -1.65 -8.03 -2.31
N SER A 36 -2.94 -7.84 -2.54
CA SER A 36 -4.00 -8.45 -1.71
C SER A 36 -4.12 -9.96 -1.96
N ASP A 37 -3.61 -10.47 -3.07
CA ASP A 37 -3.46 -11.90 -3.30
C ASP A 37 -2.29 -12.44 -2.48
N ARG A 38 -2.54 -13.48 -1.66
CA ARG A 38 -1.53 -14.03 -0.73
C ARG A 38 -0.29 -14.59 -1.43
N LYS A 39 -0.43 -15.15 -2.63
CA LYS A 39 0.71 -15.69 -3.38
C LYS A 39 1.61 -14.57 -3.89
N ASN A 40 1.00 -13.51 -4.41
CA ASN A 40 1.75 -12.32 -4.84
C ASN A 40 2.41 -11.64 -3.65
N LEU A 41 1.70 -11.53 -2.51
CA LEU A 41 2.26 -10.95 -1.29
C LEU A 41 3.43 -11.78 -0.74
N LEU A 42 3.33 -13.11 -0.76
CA LEU A 42 4.42 -13.99 -0.35
C LEU A 42 5.64 -13.84 -1.28
N SER A 43 5.41 -13.75 -2.60
CA SER A 43 6.48 -13.49 -3.57
C SER A 43 7.18 -12.16 -3.30
N LEU A 44 6.42 -11.10 -3.00
CA LEU A 44 6.96 -9.80 -2.62
C LEU A 44 7.74 -9.86 -1.31
N TYR A 45 7.19 -10.54 -0.30
CA TYR A 45 7.85 -10.76 0.97
C TYR A 45 9.19 -11.47 0.79
N ASN A 46 9.21 -12.58 0.05
CA ASN A 46 10.43 -13.33 -0.23
C ASN A 46 11.49 -12.49 -0.94
N ALA A 47 11.07 -11.70 -1.93
CA ALA A 47 11.97 -10.84 -2.68
C ALA A 47 12.58 -9.73 -1.82
N VAL A 48 11.80 -9.12 -0.91
CA VAL A 48 12.26 -8.07 -0.01
C VAL A 48 13.19 -8.62 1.07
N ASN A 49 12.88 -9.79 1.62
CA ASN A 49 13.60 -10.38 2.76
C ASN A 49 14.64 -11.43 2.34
N GLN A 50 14.84 -11.66 1.03
CA GLN A 50 15.74 -12.69 0.49
C GLN A 50 15.46 -14.07 1.10
N SER A 51 14.18 -14.41 1.21
CA SER A 51 13.68 -15.66 1.81
C SER A 51 13.01 -16.55 0.76
N ASP A 52 12.65 -17.78 1.15
CA ASP A 52 12.14 -18.82 0.25
C ASP A 52 10.95 -19.57 0.88
N TYR A 53 9.99 -18.83 1.40
CA TYR A 53 8.75 -19.40 1.91
C TYR A 53 7.84 -19.81 0.74
N ASN A 54 7.21 -20.98 0.86
CA ASN A 54 6.44 -21.58 -0.22
C ASN A 54 4.92 -21.69 0.07
N ASN A 55 4.53 -21.49 1.34
CA ASN A 55 3.14 -21.60 1.75
C ASN A 55 2.51 -20.21 2.01
N PRO A 56 1.60 -19.73 1.14
CA PRO A 56 0.93 -18.43 1.34
C PRO A 56 0.05 -18.36 2.59
N ASP A 57 -0.32 -19.50 3.17
CA ASP A 57 -1.15 -19.53 4.38
C ASP A 57 -0.34 -19.20 5.65
N ASP A 58 0.99 -19.17 5.57
CA ASP A 58 1.86 -18.72 6.65
C ASP A 58 1.78 -17.19 6.85
N LEU A 59 1.22 -16.46 5.88
CA LEU A 59 0.93 -15.03 6.02
C LEU A 59 -0.40 -14.83 6.76
N GLU A 60 -0.34 -14.18 7.93
CA GLU A 60 -1.53 -13.70 8.62
C GLU A 60 -1.78 -12.24 8.25
N ILE A 61 -2.82 -12.00 7.43
CA ILE A 61 -3.18 -10.63 7.02
C ILE A 61 -3.88 -9.94 8.18
N VAL A 62 -3.30 -8.83 8.61
CA VAL A 62 -3.84 -7.96 9.67
C VAL A 62 -4.46 -6.75 9.00
N THR A 63 -5.80 -6.72 8.92
CA THR A 63 -6.50 -5.64 8.24
C THR A 63 -6.62 -4.43 9.17
N LEU A 64 -6.10 -3.29 8.75
CA LEU A 64 -6.32 -1.98 9.41
C LEU A 64 -7.71 -1.41 9.07
N GLU A 65 -8.79 -2.18 9.34
CA GLU A 65 -10.15 -1.75 8.98
C GLU A 65 -10.66 -0.50 9.74
N ASN A 66 -9.99 -0.06 10.78
CA ASN A 66 -10.50 0.96 11.69
C ASN A 66 -9.57 2.15 11.95
N ALA A 67 -8.83 2.63 10.97
CA ALA A 67 -8.22 3.96 11.07
C ALA A 67 -9.27 5.08 10.92
N ILE A 68 -10.44 4.93 11.58
CA ILE A 68 -11.61 5.82 11.45
C ILE A 68 -11.31 7.22 11.98
N TYR A 69 -10.38 7.37 12.92
CA TYR A 69 -10.13 8.66 13.56
C TYR A 69 -9.26 9.64 12.77
N MET A 70 -8.49 9.21 11.76
CA MET A 70 -7.61 10.09 11.00
C MET A 70 -7.71 9.93 9.47
N GLY A 71 -8.61 9.08 8.95
CA GLY A 71 -8.75 8.84 7.51
C GLY A 71 -7.51 8.19 6.86
N MET A 72 -6.53 7.76 7.67
CA MET A 72 -5.32 7.10 7.21
C MET A 72 -5.55 5.58 7.13
N LYS A 73 -5.17 4.99 6.00
CA LYS A 73 -5.21 3.54 5.79
C LYS A 73 -3.82 3.10 5.40
N ASN A 74 -3.34 2.03 6.00
CA ASN A 74 -2.17 1.31 5.51
C ASN A 74 -2.57 0.48 4.29
N ASP A 75 -1.68 0.31 3.31
CA ASP A 75 -1.98 -0.47 2.12
C ASP A 75 -2.03 -1.96 2.41
N LEU A 76 -1.02 -2.49 3.08
CA LEU A 76 -0.91 -3.91 3.43
C LEU A 76 -0.24 -4.07 4.80
N ALA A 77 -0.90 -4.78 5.72
CA ALA A 77 -0.33 -5.20 6.99
C ALA A 77 -0.50 -6.70 7.18
N PHE A 78 0.56 -7.39 7.56
CA PHE A 78 0.55 -8.84 7.76
C PHE A 78 1.61 -9.29 8.77
N ILE A 79 1.36 -10.44 9.37
CA ILE A 79 2.34 -11.13 10.24
C ILE A 79 2.91 -12.30 9.46
N MET A 80 4.23 -12.43 9.53
CA MET A 80 4.98 -13.59 9.07
C MET A 80 5.89 -14.04 10.18
N ASP A 81 5.77 -15.29 10.59
CA ASP A 81 6.40 -15.83 11.81
C ASP A 81 6.03 -15.00 13.06
N THR A 82 6.98 -14.24 13.59
CA THR A 82 6.80 -13.38 14.77
C THR A 82 7.01 -11.90 14.46
N ASN A 83 7.01 -11.53 13.18
CA ASN A 83 7.23 -10.17 12.73
C ASN A 83 5.97 -9.61 12.08
N LEU A 84 5.70 -8.34 12.34
CA LEU A 84 4.62 -7.58 11.71
C LEU A 84 5.22 -6.69 10.62
N TYR A 85 4.70 -6.81 9.40
CA TYR A 85 5.14 -6.03 8.25
C TYR A 85 4.05 -5.03 7.86
N LEU A 86 4.46 -3.77 7.68
CA LEU A 86 3.64 -2.72 7.13
C LEU A 86 4.25 -2.32 5.77
N TYR A 87 3.54 -2.63 4.70
CA TYR A 87 3.92 -2.33 3.33
C TYR A 87 3.04 -1.20 2.81
N GLU A 88 3.66 -0.09 2.44
CA GLU A 88 3.00 1.10 1.90
C GLU A 88 3.46 1.34 0.46
N HIS A 89 2.54 1.74 -0.41
CA HIS A 89 2.87 2.23 -1.74
C HIS A 89 2.78 3.75 -1.77
N GLN A 90 3.81 4.43 -2.28
CA GLN A 90 3.83 5.89 -2.36
C GLN A 90 4.24 6.36 -3.76
N SER A 91 3.36 7.14 -4.40
CA SER A 91 3.65 7.79 -5.68
C SER A 91 4.21 9.21 -5.52
N THR A 92 4.33 9.70 -4.29
CA THR A 92 4.92 11.00 -3.94
C THR A 92 5.81 10.82 -2.72
N TYR A 93 7.01 11.39 -2.75
CA TYR A 93 7.89 11.36 -1.59
C TYR A 93 7.23 12.03 -0.38
N ASN A 94 7.17 11.32 0.73
CA ASN A 94 6.54 11.80 1.96
C ASN A 94 7.48 11.62 3.17
N PRO A 95 8.15 12.68 3.64
CA PRO A 95 9.08 12.60 4.77
C PRO A 95 8.38 12.28 6.11
N ASN A 96 7.04 12.36 6.17
CA ASN A 96 6.27 12.07 7.38
C ASN A 96 5.86 10.59 7.51
N MET A 97 6.37 9.70 6.65
CA MET A 97 6.04 8.27 6.74
C MET A 97 6.37 7.68 8.11
N PRO A 98 7.55 7.93 8.74
CA PRO A 98 7.83 7.38 10.05
C PRO A 98 6.82 7.81 11.13
N LEU A 99 6.31 9.04 11.06
CA LEU A 99 5.28 9.52 11.98
C LEU A 99 3.91 8.87 11.71
N ARG A 100 3.55 8.66 10.44
CA ARG A 100 2.34 7.94 10.06
C ARG A 100 2.39 6.48 10.54
N ASP A 101 3.50 5.80 10.29
CA ASP A 101 3.71 4.41 10.66
C ASP A 101 3.73 4.21 12.18
N LEU A 102 4.23 5.19 12.94
CA LEU A 102 4.12 5.18 14.39
C LEU A 102 2.65 5.10 14.84
N PHE A 103 1.75 5.89 14.24
CA PHE A 103 0.32 5.83 14.57
C PHE A 103 -0.30 4.49 14.13
N TYR A 104 0.08 3.97 12.98
CA TYR A 104 -0.40 2.67 12.50
C TYR A 104 0.01 1.54 13.46
N ILE A 105 1.29 1.44 13.79
CA ILE A 105 1.79 0.36 14.65
C ILE A 105 1.22 0.46 16.08
N CYS A 106 1.05 1.66 16.61
CA CYS A 106 0.41 1.85 17.91
C CYS A 106 -1.04 1.33 17.89
N SER A 107 -1.76 1.56 16.80
CA SER A 107 -3.15 1.06 16.64
C SER A 107 -3.17 -0.47 16.57
N GLU A 108 -2.23 -1.09 15.85
CA GLU A 108 -2.15 -2.55 15.74
C GLU A 108 -1.78 -3.18 17.09
N TYR A 109 -0.78 -2.66 17.77
CA TYR A 109 -0.39 -3.19 19.07
C TYR A 109 -1.49 -3.07 20.13
N GLN A 110 -2.34 -2.03 20.04
CA GLN A 110 -3.51 -1.91 20.93
C GLN A 110 -4.53 -3.04 20.75
N LYS A 111 -4.59 -3.68 19.59
CA LYS A 111 -5.46 -4.85 19.33
C LYS A 111 -4.83 -6.15 19.82
N LEU A 112 -3.49 -6.27 19.70
CA LEU A 112 -2.75 -7.47 20.03
C LEU A 112 -2.48 -7.61 21.54
N VAL A 113 -2.41 -6.49 22.27
CA VAL A 113 -2.03 -6.47 23.68
C VAL A 113 -3.26 -6.55 24.58
N ASP A 114 -3.22 -7.48 25.56
CA ASP A 114 -4.19 -7.46 26.65
C ASP A 114 -3.89 -6.32 27.62
N LYS A 115 -4.78 -5.32 27.63
CA LYS A 115 -4.63 -4.10 28.44
C LYS A 115 -4.50 -4.38 29.94
N LYS A 116 -5.12 -5.44 30.46
CA LYS A 116 -5.02 -5.82 31.88
C LYS A 116 -3.64 -6.35 32.22
N SER A 117 -3.05 -7.12 31.33
CA SER A 117 -1.72 -7.70 31.51
C SER A 117 -0.58 -6.68 31.41
N LEU A 118 -0.82 -5.48 30.88
CA LEU A 118 0.17 -4.38 30.90
C LEU A 118 0.54 -3.92 32.32
N TYR A 119 -0.31 -4.17 33.28
CA TYR A 119 -0.08 -3.81 34.69
C TYR A 119 0.48 -5.02 35.53
N SER A 120 0.71 -6.15 34.87
CA SER A 120 1.32 -7.33 35.51
C SER A 120 2.83 -7.22 35.53
N SER A 121 3.48 -8.08 36.34
CA SER A 121 4.94 -8.23 36.34
C SER A 121 5.49 -9.09 35.19
N THR A 122 4.61 -9.66 34.35
CA THR A 122 4.99 -10.53 33.25
C THR A 122 5.15 -9.70 31.99
N LEU A 123 6.30 -9.80 31.30
CA LEU A 123 6.56 -9.14 30.03
C LEU A 123 5.64 -9.71 28.95
N GLN A 124 4.85 -8.84 28.31
CA GLN A 124 4.12 -9.17 27.11
C GLN A 124 5.04 -9.07 25.89
N LYS A 125 5.07 -10.12 25.10
CA LYS A 125 5.78 -10.11 23.80
C LYS A 125 4.81 -9.68 22.69
N ILE A 126 5.29 -8.86 21.79
CA ILE A 126 4.58 -8.39 20.61
C ILE A 126 5.42 -8.68 19.35
N PRO A 127 4.82 -8.81 18.16
CA PRO A 127 5.57 -8.97 16.93
C PRO A 127 6.48 -7.75 16.68
N ALA A 128 7.71 -8.02 16.22
CA ALA A 128 8.63 -6.94 15.84
C ALA A 128 8.13 -6.26 14.56
N PRO A 129 8.05 -4.91 14.49
CA PRO A 129 7.50 -4.21 13.33
C PRO A 129 8.59 -3.97 12.30
N ASN A 130 8.20 -4.08 11.01
CA ASN A 130 9.01 -3.75 9.84
C ASN A 130 8.22 -2.83 8.93
N PHE A 131 8.81 -1.71 8.52
CA PHE A 131 8.16 -0.68 7.72
C PHE A 131 8.86 -0.54 6.38
N ILE A 132 8.13 -0.84 5.30
CA ILE A 132 8.64 -0.81 3.94
C ILE A 132 7.74 0.06 3.08
N GLU A 133 8.31 1.08 2.45
CA GLU A 133 7.65 1.94 1.47
C GLU A 133 8.13 1.58 0.06
N PHE A 134 7.20 1.25 -0.83
CA PHE A 134 7.46 1.05 -2.26
C PHE A 134 7.22 2.37 -3.00
N TYR A 135 8.30 3.10 -3.26
CA TYR A 135 8.26 4.38 -3.94
C TYR A 135 8.18 4.21 -5.45
N ASN A 136 7.10 4.74 -6.03
CA ASN A 136 6.91 4.80 -7.47
C ASN A 136 6.55 6.24 -7.90
N GLY A 137 7.31 7.21 -7.43
CA GLY A 137 7.15 8.62 -7.80
C GLY A 137 7.93 9.01 -9.05
N SER A 138 7.77 10.26 -9.49
CA SER A 138 8.50 10.83 -10.63
C SER A 138 9.78 11.57 -10.23
N MET A 139 9.99 11.82 -8.93
CA MET A 139 11.24 12.42 -8.46
C MET A 139 12.37 11.38 -8.52
N VAL A 140 13.55 11.81 -8.91
CA VAL A 140 14.76 10.98 -8.88
C VAL A 140 15.06 10.61 -7.43
N ALA A 141 15.16 9.31 -7.15
CA ALA A 141 15.46 8.77 -5.84
C ALA A 141 16.42 7.59 -5.98
N PRO A 142 17.28 7.32 -4.99
CA PRO A 142 18.16 6.15 -5.01
C PRO A 142 17.34 4.85 -4.94
N ASP A 143 17.98 3.71 -5.15
CA ASP A 143 17.35 2.40 -5.08
C ASP A 143 16.74 2.12 -3.70
N CYS A 144 17.49 2.50 -2.65
CA CYS A 144 17.07 2.34 -1.27
C CYS A 144 17.45 3.59 -0.46
N THR A 145 16.58 4.00 0.45
CA THR A 145 16.85 5.03 1.46
C THR A 145 16.09 4.74 2.74
N GLU A 146 16.49 5.40 3.82
CA GLU A 146 15.80 5.29 5.10
C GLU A 146 15.19 6.63 5.49
N LEU A 147 13.96 6.59 6.00
CA LEU A 147 13.32 7.69 6.70
C LEU A 147 13.30 7.38 8.19
N ARG A 148 13.63 8.37 9.01
CA ARG A 148 13.77 8.22 10.47
C ARG A 148 12.80 9.13 11.19
N LEU A 149 12.12 8.59 12.22
CA LEU A 149 11.21 9.35 13.06
C LEU A 149 11.91 10.49 13.78
N SER A 150 13.15 10.27 14.20
CA SER A 150 13.96 11.30 14.86
C SER A 150 14.19 12.55 14.01
N SER A 151 14.08 12.46 12.69
CA SER A 151 14.13 13.62 11.78
C SER A 151 12.95 14.59 11.96
N ALA A 152 11.85 14.14 12.59
CA ALA A 152 10.68 14.96 12.87
C ALA A 152 10.75 15.66 14.24
N PHE A 153 11.75 15.37 15.06
CA PHE A 153 11.87 16.00 16.38
C PHE A 153 12.42 17.42 16.25
N GLU A 154 11.73 18.41 16.86
CA GLU A 154 12.15 19.82 16.82
C GLU A 154 13.54 20.03 17.43
N HIS A 155 13.82 19.36 18.55
CA HIS A 155 15.09 19.41 19.25
C HIS A 155 15.50 18.02 19.72
N LEU A 156 16.56 17.48 19.11
CA LEU A 156 17.14 16.22 19.53
C LEU A 156 18.48 16.46 20.22
N SER A 157 18.56 16.14 21.52
CA SER A 157 19.78 16.18 22.29
C SER A 157 20.29 14.77 22.56
N GLY A 158 21.35 14.34 21.87
CA GLY A 158 21.90 13.00 21.94
C GLY A 158 21.07 11.98 21.14
N GLU A 159 21.18 10.70 21.51
CA GLU A 159 20.47 9.62 20.82
C GLU A 159 18.96 9.67 21.09
N PRO A 160 18.12 9.44 20.06
CA PRO A 160 16.67 9.41 20.23
C PRO A 160 16.28 8.28 21.18
N LYS A 161 15.34 8.57 22.10
CA LYS A 161 14.78 7.54 22.99
C LYS A 161 13.59 6.80 22.38
N LEU A 162 13.07 7.33 21.26
CA LEU A 162 12.08 6.71 20.41
C LEU A 162 12.57 6.84 18.98
N GLU A 163 12.73 5.71 18.29
CA GLU A 163 13.10 5.69 16.87
C GLU A 163 12.21 4.70 16.12
N LEU A 164 11.83 5.07 14.90
CA LEU A 164 11.19 4.25 13.92
C LEU A 164 11.85 4.53 12.56
N ILE A 165 12.22 3.47 11.87
CA ILE A 165 12.92 3.56 10.60
C ILE A 165 12.03 2.93 9.53
N VAL A 166 11.78 3.68 8.46
CA VAL A 166 11.07 3.20 7.26
C VAL A 166 12.09 3.00 6.16
N THR A 167 12.14 1.78 5.61
CA THR A 167 12.95 1.49 4.43
C THR A 167 12.15 1.83 3.18
N VAL A 168 12.66 2.74 2.37
CA VAL A 168 12.04 3.17 1.10
C VAL A 168 12.77 2.49 -0.05
N LEU A 169 12.04 1.68 -0.82
CA LEU A 169 12.53 0.95 -2.01
C LEU A 169 11.99 1.61 -3.27
N ASN A 170 12.87 2.08 -4.14
CA ASN A 170 12.48 2.65 -5.42
C ASN A 170 12.08 1.54 -6.39
N VAL A 171 10.78 1.46 -6.72
CA VAL A 171 10.22 0.43 -7.60
C VAL A 171 9.90 0.97 -9.01
N ASN A 172 10.55 2.04 -9.43
CA ASN A 172 10.51 2.46 -10.83
C ASN A 172 11.36 1.53 -11.70
N VAL A 173 11.05 1.48 -12.99
CA VAL A 173 11.83 0.71 -13.98
C VAL A 173 13.30 1.17 -13.96
N GLY A 174 14.22 0.22 -13.91
CA GLY A 174 15.65 0.47 -13.86
C GLY A 174 16.25 0.54 -12.44
N HIS A 175 15.41 0.41 -11.40
CA HIS A 175 15.83 0.39 -10.01
C HIS A 175 15.63 -1.01 -9.39
N ASN A 176 16.39 -1.30 -8.32
CA ASN A 176 16.29 -2.54 -7.52
C ASN A 176 16.18 -3.82 -8.38
N ALA A 177 17.12 -4.02 -9.29
CA ALA A 177 17.08 -5.10 -10.29
C ALA A 177 16.91 -6.49 -9.66
N GLU A 178 17.56 -6.77 -8.54
CA GLU A 178 17.46 -8.04 -7.82
C GLU A 178 16.04 -8.24 -7.26
N LEU A 179 15.47 -7.25 -6.61
CA LEU A 179 14.08 -7.27 -6.13
C LEU A 179 13.09 -7.54 -7.28
N MET A 180 13.29 -6.87 -8.42
CA MET A 180 12.44 -7.05 -9.60
C MET A 180 12.56 -8.44 -10.23
N GLN A 181 13.75 -9.07 -10.18
CA GLN A 181 13.96 -10.43 -10.66
C GLN A 181 13.28 -11.47 -9.78
N HIS A 182 13.24 -11.26 -8.46
CA HIS A 182 12.65 -12.19 -7.51
C HIS A 182 11.14 -12.00 -7.32
N CYS A 183 10.56 -10.85 -7.75
CA CYS A 183 9.11 -10.61 -7.71
C CYS A 183 8.59 -10.15 -9.08
N ASN A 184 8.19 -11.10 -9.92
CA ASN A 184 7.69 -10.81 -11.27
C ASN A 184 6.47 -9.86 -11.25
N THR A 185 5.54 -10.05 -10.31
CA THR A 185 4.36 -9.19 -10.16
C THR A 185 4.74 -7.73 -9.90
N LEU A 186 5.79 -7.48 -9.09
CA LEU A 186 6.29 -6.13 -8.84
C LEU A 186 6.94 -5.52 -10.09
N ASN A 187 7.71 -6.33 -10.82
CA ASN A 187 8.31 -5.91 -12.08
C ASN A 187 7.27 -5.55 -13.15
N GLU A 188 6.24 -6.37 -13.32
CA GLU A 188 5.12 -6.09 -14.23
C GLU A 188 4.37 -4.82 -13.82
N TYR A 189 4.13 -4.63 -12.53
CA TYR A 189 3.55 -3.41 -11.99
C TYR A 189 4.39 -2.18 -12.32
N ALA A 190 5.71 -2.23 -12.12
CA ALA A 190 6.63 -1.14 -12.45
C ALA A 190 6.57 -0.77 -13.94
N GLN A 191 6.59 -1.78 -14.82
CA GLN A 191 6.47 -1.60 -16.28
C GLN A 191 5.11 -1.02 -16.68
N TYR A 192 4.02 -1.50 -16.08
CA TYR A 192 2.68 -0.97 -16.32
C TYR A 192 2.62 0.53 -16.00
N VAL A 193 3.09 0.93 -14.81
CA VAL A 193 3.09 2.34 -14.42
C VAL A 193 3.96 3.19 -15.34
N ALA A 194 5.12 2.68 -15.76
CA ALA A 194 6.01 3.38 -16.70
C ALA A 194 5.32 3.61 -18.06
N ARG A 195 4.62 2.59 -18.59
CA ARG A 195 3.84 2.70 -19.83
C ARG A 195 2.71 3.71 -19.73
N VAL A 196 1.91 3.62 -18.65
CA VAL A 196 0.82 4.58 -18.45
C VAL A 196 1.34 6.01 -18.36
N ARG A 197 2.47 6.24 -17.66
CA ARG A 197 3.10 7.57 -17.63
C ARG A 197 3.56 8.04 -19.01
N HIS A 198 4.15 7.15 -19.79
CA HIS A 198 4.59 7.47 -21.15
C HIS A 198 3.42 7.91 -22.03
N TYR A 199 2.34 7.14 -22.06
CA TYR A 199 1.16 7.49 -22.84
C TYR A 199 0.40 8.71 -22.32
N ALA A 200 0.34 8.90 -21.00
CA ALA A 200 -0.33 10.05 -20.38
C ALA A 200 0.38 11.41 -20.68
N ALA A 201 1.57 11.40 -21.25
CA ALA A 201 2.22 12.62 -21.74
C ALA A 201 1.51 13.19 -22.99
N ASP A 202 0.91 12.32 -23.82
CA ASP A 202 0.33 12.71 -25.12
C ASP A 202 -1.19 12.50 -25.19
N MET A 203 -1.82 11.87 -24.20
CA MET A 203 -3.24 11.57 -24.20
C MET A 203 -3.85 11.63 -22.79
N SER A 204 -5.18 11.52 -22.68
CA SER A 204 -5.86 11.47 -21.39
C SER A 204 -5.49 10.20 -20.61
N LEU A 205 -5.59 10.28 -19.28
CA LEU A 205 -5.29 9.12 -18.40
C LEU A 205 -6.18 7.92 -18.76
N ASP A 206 -7.45 8.14 -19.06
CA ASP A 206 -8.39 7.07 -19.48
C ASP A 206 -7.86 6.30 -20.69
N GLN A 207 -7.39 7.03 -21.70
CA GLN A 207 -6.82 6.44 -22.91
C GLN A 207 -5.46 5.76 -22.64
N ALA A 208 -4.66 6.33 -21.75
CA ALA A 208 -3.33 5.79 -21.41
C ALA A 208 -3.42 4.46 -20.64
N VAL A 209 -4.46 4.27 -19.83
CA VAL A 209 -4.68 3.04 -19.05
C VAL A 209 -5.21 1.89 -19.93
N GLU A 210 -5.88 2.19 -21.05
CA GLU A 210 -6.41 1.20 -21.99
C GLU A 210 -5.37 0.69 -23.01
N ARG A 211 -4.17 1.27 -23.04
CA ARG A 211 -3.05 0.91 -23.94
C ARG A 211 -2.06 -0.05 -23.29
#